data_172d3d097e248e4e60813054b7f700d1
#
_entry.id   172d3d097e248e4e60813054b7f700d1
#
_cell.length_a   1.000
_cell.length_b   1.000
_cell.length_c   1.000
_cell.angle_alpha   90.00
_cell.angle_beta   90.00
_cell.angle_gamma   90.00
#
_symmetry.space_group_name_H-M   'P 1'
#
loop_
_entity.id
_entity.type
_entity.pdbx_description
1 polymer ?
#
loop_
_entity_poly.entity_id
_entity_poly.type
_entity_poly.pdbx_seq_one_letter_code
_entity_poly.pdbx_strand_id
1 'polypeptide(L)'
;MNTGMIIAALVIVLFIIVFYRGSSVFKNLEKQKDIVNEKFPHVEIGNATYQGGCPSMPKLAKVTVGIVSNDDQLLLYNQTGNTATIGFNKVKKIEKFTTKKNPDFRGRSVIFYGPLVPMIFKPKISHFCVVKYVDINNEVNNLLFNSNDREEINSIYKGLYQGWKNYGKV
;
A
#
# COMPACT_ATOMS: atom_id res chain seq x y z
N MET A 1 31.12 -21.58 35.01
CA MET A 1 29.85 -20.90 34.61
C MET A 1 29.11 -21.91 33.74
N ASN A 2 27.90 -22.28 34.11
CA ASN A 2 27.18 -23.43 33.50
C ASN A 2 26.73 -23.03 32.07
N THR A 3 27.05 -23.82 31.08
CA THR A 3 26.70 -23.58 29.65
C THR A 3 25.20 -23.21 29.46
N GLY A 4 24.33 -23.76 30.29
CA GLY A 4 22.91 -23.43 30.30
C GLY A 4 22.60 -22.00 30.71
N MET A 5 23.37 -21.41 31.65
CA MET A 5 23.20 -20.00 32.05
C MET A 5 23.61 -19.02 30.95
N ILE A 6 24.63 -19.38 30.17
CA ILE A 6 25.10 -18.53 29.03
C ILE A 6 24.03 -18.51 27.93
N ILE A 7 23.45 -19.66 27.61
CA ILE A 7 22.39 -19.76 26.60
C ILE A 7 21.15 -18.99 27.04
N ALA A 8 20.74 -19.12 28.31
CA ALA A 8 19.60 -18.37 28.85
C ALA A 8 19.82 -16.85 28.78
N ALA A 9 21.02 -16.36 29.14
CA ALA A 9 21.36 -14.96 29.06
C ALA A 9 21.33 -14.43 27.61
N LEU A 10 21.84 -15.19 26.63
CA LEU A 10 21.80 -14.84 25.21
C LEU A 10 20.38 -14.75 24.67
N VAL A 11 19.50 -15.67 25.06
CA VAL A 11 18.08 -15.66 24.66
C VAL A 11 17.39 -14.42 25.23
N ILE A 12 17.62 -14.06 26.48
CA ILE A 12 17.04 -12.86 27.12
C ILE A 12 17.52 -11.58 26.41
N VAL A 13 18.82 -11.48 26.10
CA VAL A 13 19.38 -10.31 25.38
C VAL A 13 18.76 -10.21 23.99
N LEU A 14 18.62 -11.30 23.25
CA LEU A 14 17.95 -11.35 21.95
C LEU A 14 16.49 -10.88 22.06
N PHE A 15 15.76 -11.33 23.08
CA PHE A 15 14.36 -10.92 23.30
C PHE A 15 14.25 -9.41 23.60
N ILE A 16 15.16 -8.88 24.41
CA ILE A 16 15.21 -7.43 24.71
C ILE A 16 15.48 -6.63 23.44
N ILE A 17 16.44 -7.06 22.61
CA ILE A 17 16.76 -6.36 21.33
C ILE A 17 15.56 -6.38 20.37
N VAL A 18 14.89 -7.51 20.23
CA VAL A 18 13.70 -7.64 19.37
C VAL A 18 12.56 -6.76 19.89
N PHE A 19 12.33 -6.75 21.21
CA PHE A 19 11.28 -5.94 21.84
C PHE A 19 11.57 -4.44 21.71
N TYR A 20 12.82 -4.03 21.90
CA TYR A 20 13.22 -2.62 21.77
C TYR A 20 13.11 -2.11 20.33
N ARG A 21 13.52 -2.94 19.34
CA ARG A 21 13.36 -2.62 17.92
C ARG A 21 11.89 -2.59 17.51
N GLY A 22 11.05 -3.51 18.01
CA GLY A 22 9.61 -3.53 17.77
C GLY A 22 8.95 -2.24 18.28
N SER A 23 9.24 -1.84 19.52
CA SER A 23 8.62 -0.65 20.12
C SER A 23 9.02 0.66 19.44
N SER A 24 10.26 0.77 18.95
CA SER A 24 10.71 1.95 18.21
C SER A 24 10.04 2.09 16.83
N VAL A 25 9.78 0.98 16.18
CA VAL A 25 9.05 0.96 14.89
C VAL A 25 7.60 1.41 15.08
N PHE A 26 6.93 0.96 16.14
CA PHE A 26 5.55 1.39 16.43
C PHE A 26 5.46 2.89 16.75
N LYS A 27 6.37 3.42 17.58
CA LYS A 27 6.42 4.86 17.89
C LYS A 27 6.67 5.72 16.64
N ASN A 28 7.54 5.27 15.74
CA ASN A 28 7.77 5.97 14.48
C ASN A 28 6.54 5.94 13.55
N LEU A 29 5.80 4.84 13.55
CA LEU A 29 4.55 4.72 12.82
C LEU A 29 3.49 5.73 13.29
N GLU A 30 3.25 5.78 14.61
CA GLU A 30 2.29 6.73 15.18
C GLU A 30 2.71 8.17 14.88
N LYS A 31 3.99 8.50 15.09
CA LYS A 31 4.49 9.84 14.79
C LYS A 31 4.34 10.22 13.32
N GLN A 32 4.60 9.30 12.39
CA GLN A 32 4.41 9.57 10.96
C GLN A 32 2.93 9.72 10.60
N LYS A 33 2.07 8.94 11.23
CA LYS A 33 0.62 9.06 11.09
C LYS A 33 0.12 10.45 11.54
N ASP A 34 0.59 10.93 12.68
CA ASP A 34 0.23 12.25 13.20
C ASP A 34 0.68 13.37 12.26
N ILE A 35 1.92 13.32 11.76
CA ILE A 35 2.46 14.29 10.79
C ILE A 35 1.65 14.29 9.49
N VAL A 36 1.25 13.11 9.01
CA VAL A 36 0.45 12.99 7.79
C VAL A 36 -0.97 13.49 8.03
N ASN A 37 -1.58 13.20 9.18
CA ASN A 37 -2.92 13.68 9.55
C ASN A 37 -2.96 15.20 9.67
N GLU A 38 -1.92 15.81 10.25
CA GLU A 38 -1.81 17.25 10.37
C GLU A 38 -1.72 17.93 8.99
N LYS A 39 -0.93 17.35 8.08
CA LYS A 39 -0.70 17.89 6.74
C LYS A 39 -1.85 17.60 5.77
N PHE A 40 -2.44 16.41 5.88
CA PHE A 40 -3.52 15.91 5.03
C PHE A 40 -4.61 15.29 5.90
N PRO A 41 -5.59 16.07 6.38
CA PRO A 41 -6.76 15.51 7.07
C PRO A 41 -7.46 14.50 6.14
N HIS A 42 -7.48 13.22 6.53
CA HIS A 42 -7.95 12.14 5.65
C HIS A 42 -8.69 11.04 6.41
N VAL A 43 -9.46 10.27 5.68
CA VAL A 43 -10.06 9.03 6.14
C VAL A 43 -9.24 7.86 5.62
N GLU A 44 -8.70 7.05 6.54
CA GLU A 44 -8.02 5.81 6.18
C GLU A 44 -9.02 4.78 5.65
N ILE A 45 -8.69 4.13 4.55
CA ILE A 45 -9.54 3.10 3.92
C ILE A 45 -8.91 1.70 3.94
N GLY A 46 -7.60 1.62 4.21
CA GLY A 46 -6.93 0.32 4.38
C GLY A 46 -5.43 0.38 4.21
N ASN A 47 -4.81 -0.78 4.48
CA ASN A 47 -3.37 -0.99 4.32
C ASN A 47 -3.11 -2.00 3.21
N ALA A 48 -2.03 -1.83 2.47
CA ALA A 48 -1.64 -2.76 1.42
C ALA A 48 -0.13 -2.72 1.17
N THR A 49 0.37 -3.69 0.43
CA THR A 49 1.71 -3.61 -0.15
C THR A 49 1.61 -2.90 -1.50
N TYR A 50 2.30 -1.78 -1.62
CA TYR A 50 2.39 -1.02 -2.85
C TYR A 50 3.39 -1.67 -3.81
N GLN A 51 2.96 -1.97 -5.03
CA GLN A 51 3.79 -2.67 -6.02
C GLN A 51 4.47 -1.71 -7.01
N GLY A 52 3.91 -0.52 -7.21
CA GLY A 52 4.48 0.47 -8.11
C GLY A 52 3.43 1.38 -8.76
N GLY A 53 3.89 2.28 -9.65
CA GLY A 53 3.05 3.17 -10.45
C GLY A 53 3.09 4.64 -10.02
N CYS A 54 3.78 5.00 -8.94
CA CYS A 54 4.02 6.39 -8.54
C CYS A 54 5.50 6.58 -8.19
N PRO A 55 6.22 7.51 -8.84
CA PRO A 55 7.67 7.69 -8.62
C PRO A 55 8.04 8.10 -7.19
N SER A 56 7.17 8.84 -6.49
CA SER A 56 7.40 9.32 -5.13
C SER A 56 7.27 8.25 -4.05
N MET A 57 6.80 7.04 -4.40
CA MET A 57 6.59 5.95 -3.46
C MET A 57 7.51 4.77 -3.75
N PRO A 58 8.29 4.26 -2.78
CA PRO A 58 9.14 3.10 -2.99
C PRO A 58 8.31 1.84 -3.26
N LYS A 59 8.75 1.04 -4.23
CA LYS A 59 8.12 -0.25 -4.55
C LYS A 59 8.23 -1.23 -3.39
N LEU A 60 7.25 -2.11 -3.27
CA LEU A 60 7.14 -3.14 -2.22
C LEU A 60 7.01 -2.58 -0.79
N ALA A 61 6.78 -1.28 -0.65
CA ALA A 61 6.50 -0.68 0.64
C ALA A 61 5.11 -1.06 1.16
N LYS A 62 4.99 -1.23 2.46
CA LYS A 62 3.68 -1.20 3.11
C LYS A 62 3.20 0.23 3.15
N VAL A 63 2.00 0.45 2.64
CA VAL A 63 1.38 1.77 2.58
C VAL A 63 0.02 1.75 3.24
N THR A 64 -0.34 2.86 3.87
CA THR A 64 -1.71 3.18 4.21
C THR A 64 -2.33 3.96 3.06
N VAL A 65 -3.54 3.59 2.70
CA VAL A 65 -4.35 4.23 1.66
C VAL A 65 -5.44 5.02 2.34
N GLY A 66 -5.60 6.29 1.99
CA GLY A 66 -6.61 7.18 2.53
C GLY A 66 -7.23 8.07 1.46
N ILE A 67 -8.24 8.82 1.85
CA ILE A 67 -8.90 9.85 1.03
C ILE A 67 -8.82 11.15 1.80
N VAL A 68 -8.23 12.18 1.19
CA VAL A 68 -8.17 13.54 1.76
C VAL A 68 -9.56 14.15 1.71
N SER A 69 -10.06 14.57 2.87
CA SER A 69 -11.48 14.91 3.04
C SER A 69 -11.93 16.16 2.27
N ASN A 70 -11.02 17.10 2.03
CA ASN A 70 -11.37 18.38 1.42
C ASN A 70 -10.91 18.54 -0.03
N ASP A 71 -10.04 17.65 -0.54
CA ASP A 71 -9.36 17.84 -1.81
C ASP A 71 -9.71 16.78 -2.85
N ASP A 72 -10.64 15.87 -2.54
CA ASP A 72 -11.02 14.76 -3.42
C ASP A 72 -9.81 14.03 -4.02
N GLN A 73 -8.85 13.70 -3.14
CA GLN A 73 -7.60 13.08 -3.52
C GLN A 73 -7.41 11.72 -2.83
N LEU A 74 -6.90 10.78 -3.58
CA LEU A 74 -6.28 9.57 -3.05
C LEU A 74 -4.98 9.94 -2.36
N LEU A 75 -4.79 9.53 -1.12
CA LEU A 75 -3.56 9.68 -0.35
C LEU A 75 -2.91 8.31 -0.14
N LEU A 76 -1.60 8.26 -0.37
CA LEU A 76 -0.75 7.14 -0.01
C LEU A 76 0.32 7.63 0.95
N TYR A 77 0.58 6.89 2.01
CA TYR A 77 1.73 7.17 2.85
C TYR A 77 2.31 5.88 3.45
N ASN A 78 3.58 5.90 3.79
CA ASN A 78 4.27 4.78 4.38
C ASN A 78 4.94 5.16 5.71
N GLN A 79 5.49 4.15 6.37
CA GLN A 79 6.15 4.29 7.67
C GLN A 79 7.42 5.15 7.65
N THR A 80 8.00 5.39 6.48
CA THR A 80 9.23 6.19 6.31
C THR A 80 8.94 7.65 5.98
N GLY A 81 7.66 8.05 5.99
CA GLY A 81 7.24 9.44 5.74
C GLY A 81 7.05 9.79 4.27
N ASN A 82 7.26 8.84 3.35
CA ASN A 82 6.93 9.10 1.94
C ASN A 82 5.42 9.21 1.77
N THR A 83 5.00 10.27 1.09
CA THR A 83 3.60 10.54 0.79
C THR A 83 3.41 10.75 -0.71
N ALA A 84 2.25 10.37 -1.22
CA ALA A 84 1.82 10.67 -2.59
C ALA A 84 0.32 10.98 -2.59
N THR A 85 -0.08 11.99 -3.33
CA THR A 85 -1.49 12.34 -3.55
C THR A 85 -1.82 12.31 -5.02
N ILE A 86 -3.03 11.83 -5.35
CA ILE A 86 -3.55 11.78 -6.72
C ILE A 86 -5.00 12.25 -6.70
N GLY A 87 -5.27 13.34 -7.39
CA GLY A 87 -6.63 13.85 -7.52
C GLY A 87 -7.55 12.88 -8.25
N PHE A 88 -8.78 12.74 -7.80
CA PHE A 88 -9.76 11.86 -8.46
C PHE A 88 -10.11 12.32 -9.88
N ASN A 89 -9.90 13.60 -10.22
CA ASN A 89 -10.01 14.12 -11.59
C ASN A 89 -9.03 13.47 -12.57
N LYS A 90 -7.90 12.96 -12.07
CA LYS A 90 -6.89 12.26 -12.86
C LYS A 90 -7.13 10.75 -12.95
N VAL A 91 -8.00 10.21 -12.12
CA VAL A 91 -8.32 8.77 -12.10
C VAL A 91 -9.22 8.42 -13.28
N LYS A 92 -8.80 7.43 -14.05
CA LYS A 92 -9.53 6.93 -15.23
C LYS A 92 -10.30 5.65 -14.94
N LYS A 93 -9.76 4.80 -14.05
CA LYS A 93 -10.37 3.50 -13.75
C LYS A 93 -9.87 2.96 -12.43
N ILE A 94 -10.73 2.27 -11.70
CA ILE A 94 -10.39 1.51 -10.50
C ILE A 94 -10.90 0.10 -10.67
N GLU A 95 -10.02 -0.89 -10.51
CA GLU A 95 -10.33 -2.30 -10.70
C GLU A 95 -9.75 -3.13 -9.56
N LYS A 96 -10.38 -4.27 -9.29
CA LYS A 96 -9.83 -5.30 -8.40
C LYS A 96 -9.81 -6.66 -9.09
N PHE A 97 -8.81 -7.45 -8.76
CA PHE A 97 -8.72 -8.84 -9.23
C PHE A 97 -8.01 -9.72 -8.21
N THR A 98 -8.17 -11.01 -8.37
CA THR A 98 -7.53 -12.02 -7.52
C THR A 98 -6.72 -12.96 -8.40
N THR A 99 -5.48 -13.26 -7.99
CA THR A 99 -4.66 -14.25 -8.65
C THR A 99 -4.63 -15.52 -7.81
N LYS A 100 -4.93 -16.65 -8.44
CA LYS A 100 -4.71 -17.97 -7.89
C LYS A 100 -3.48 -18.55 -8.59
N LYS A 101 -2.55 -19.17 -7.85
CA LYS A 101 -1.36 -19.91 -8.31
C LYS A 101 -1.01 -19.72 -9.81
N ASN A 102 0.09 -19.05 -10.11
CA ASN A 102 0.64 -18.85 -11.46
C ASN A 102 -0.40 -18.45 -12.52
N PRO A 103 -0.97 -17.25 -12.49
CA PRO A 103 -1.78 -16.80 -13.60
C PRO A 103 -0.91 -16.68 -14.83
N ASP A 104 -1.37 -17.28 -15.92
CA ASP A 104 -0.80 -17.04 -17.22
C ASP A 104 -1.17 -15.62 -17.65
N PHE A 105 -0.24 -14.68 -17.47
CA PHE A 105 -0.42 -13.27 -17.84
C PHE A 105 -0.23 -13.01 -19.33
N ARG A 106 -0.26 -14.05 -20.15
CA ARG A 106 -0.28 -13.88 -21.59
C ARG A 106 -1.61 -13.28 -22.01
N GLY A 107 -1.61 -12.11 -22.56
CA GLY A 107 -2.81 -11.46 -23.07
C GLY A 107 -3.18 -10.14 -22.41
N ARG A 108 -4.46 -9.89 -22.22
CA ARG A 108 -5.02 -8.60 -21.77
C ARG A 108 -4.40 -8.03 -20.47
N SER A 109 -3.99 -8.91 -19.56
CA SER A 109 -3.41 -8.49 -18.28
C SER A 109 -2.05 -7.82 -18.44
N VAL A 110 -1.21 -8.29 -19.37
CA VAL A 110 0.11 -7.68 -19.64
C VAL A 110 -0.02 -6.29 -20.23
N ILE A 111 -1.03 -6.10 -21.10
CA ILE A 111 -1.29 -4.80 -21.73
C ILE A 111 -1.72 -3.77 -20.68
N PHE A 112 -2.48 -4.20 -19.64
CA PHE A 112 -2.96 -3.30 -18.59
C PHE A 112 -1.90 -3.01 -17.51
N TYR A 113 -1.04 -3.97 -17.17
CA TYR A 113 -0.16 -3.89 -15.99
C TYR A 113 1.32 -3.72 -16.33
N GLY A 114 1.67 -3.86 -17.62
CA GLY A 114 3.02 -3.60 -18.13
C GLY A 114 4.13 -4.31 -17.35
N PRO A 115 5.26 -3.65 -17.09
CA PRO A 115 6.45 -4.25 -16.48
C PRO A 115 6.28 -4.66 -15.02
N LEU A 116 5.15 -4.38 -14.37
CA LEU A 116 4.89 -4.78 -12.98
C LEU A 116 4.51 -6.26 -12.83
N VAL A 117 4.12 -6.90 -13.93
CA VAL A 117 3.66 -8.31 -13.97
C VAL A 117 4.65 -9.30 -13.35
N PRO A 118 5.97 -9.29 -13.63
CA PRO A 118 6.89 -10.27 -13.07
C PRO A 118 7.09 -10.17 -11.54
N MET A 119 6.77 -9.03 -10.94
CA MET A 119 6.96 -8.81 -9.50
C MET A 119 5.86 -9.42 -8.63
N ILE A 120 4.77 -9.86 -9.26
CA ILE A 120 3.52 -10.22 -8.57
C ILE A 120 3.53 -11.69 -8.09
N PHE A 121 4.47 -12.53 -8.56
CA PHE A 121 4.37 -13.99 -8.40
C PHE A 121 5.13 -14.59 -7.22
N LYS A 122 4.39 -14.82 -6.13
CA LYS A 122 4.63 -15.89 -5.17
C LYS A 122 3.40 -16.81 -5.14
N PRO A 123 3.56 -18.13 -4.86
CA PRO A 123 2.46 -19.11 -4.99
C PRO A 123 1.41 -19.00 -3.88
N LYS A 124 0.98 -17.79 -3.55
CA LYS A 124 -0.12 -17.53 -2.61
C LYS A 124 -1.25 -16.83 -3.35
N ILE A 125 -2.48 -17.07 -2.91
CA ILE A 125 -3.63 -16.28 -3.35
C ILE A 125 -3.34 -14.84 -2.95
N SER A 126 -3.30 -13.95 -3.93
CA SER A 126 -3.08 -12.52 -3.71
C SER A 126 -4.22 -11.76 -4.35
N HIS A 127 -4.72 -10.78 -3.61
CA HIS A 127 -5.76 -9.87 -4.05
C HIS A 127 -5.13 -8.54 -4.42
N PHE A 128 -5.64 -7.93 -5.49
CA PHE A 128 -5.08 -6.70 -6.06
C PHE A 128 -6.14 -5.64 -6.25
N CYS A 129 -5.77 -4.39 -6.01
CA CYS A 129 -6.49 -3.22 -6.45
C CYS A 129 -5.58 -2.38 -7.34
N VAL A 130 -6.12 -1.94 -8.48
CA VAL A 130 -5.42 -1.14 -9.49
C VAL A 130 -6.17 0.17 -9.66
N VAL A 131 -5.43 1.28 -9.58
CA VAL A 131 -5.93 2.60 -9.91
C VAL A 131 -5.18 3.10 -11.14
N LYS A 132 -5.89 3.21 -12.26
CA LYS A 132 -5.36 3.79 -13.49
C LYS A 132 -5.58 5.30 -13.45
N TYR A 133 -4.51 6.08 -13.61
CA TYR A 133 -4.57 7.53 -13.56
C TYR A 133 -3.65 8.16 -14.59
N VAL A 134 -3.85 9.45 -14.86
CA VAL A 134 -2.99 10.27 -15.71
C VAL A 134 -2.11 11.15 -14.82
N ASP A 135 -0.82 11.11 -15.02
CA ASP A 135 0.14 11.93 -14.26
C ASP A 135 0.22 13.37 -14.77
N ILE A 136 1.18 14.13 -14.23
CA ILE A 136 1.42 15.53 -14.62
C ILE A 136 1.95 15.67 -16.04
N ASN A 137 2.54 14.62 -16.61
CA ASN A 137 3.09 14.59 -17.96
C ASN A 137 2.06 14.08 -18.99
N ASN A 138 0.81 13.89 -18.60
CA ASN A 138 -0.25 13.23 -19.38
C ASN A 138 0.03 11.76 -19.71
N GLU A 139 0.95 11.09 -18.98
CA GLU A 139 1.21 9.68 -19.13
C GLU A 139 0.23 8.86 -18.28
N VAL A 140 -0.20 7.73 -18.83
CA VAL A 140 -1.09 6.82 -18.14
C VAL A 140 -0.30 5.90 -17.25
N ASN A 141 -0.51 6.02 -15.95
CA ASN A 141 0.13 5.21 -14.92
C ASN A 141 -0.88 4.32 -14.19
N ASN A 142 -0.38 3.24 -13.57
CA ASN A 142 -1.18 2.30 -12.81
C ASN A 142 -0.60 2.15 -11.40
N LEU A 143 -1.32 2.63 -10.39
CA LEU A 143 -1.02 2.25 -9.02
C LEU A 143 -1.48 0.82 -8.79
N LEU A 144 -0.62 0.01 -8.23
CA LEU A 144 -0.94 -1.38 -7.92
C LEU A 144 -0.73 -1.65 -6.43
N PHE A 145 -1.80 -2.08 -5.77
CA PHE A 145 -1.82 -2.51 -4.38
C PHE A 145 -2.09 -4.00 -4.31
N ASN A 146 -1.44 -4.69 -3.39
CA ASN A 146 -1.78 -6.07 -3.10
C ASN A 146 -1.87 -6.35 -1.60
N SER A 147 -2.71 -7.30 -1.24
CA SER A 147 -2.73 -7.97 0.06
C SER A 147 -3.05 -9.44 -0.11
N ASN A 148 -2.62 -10.25 0.86
CA ASN A 148 -3.08 -11.64 1.01
C ASN A 148 -4.47 -11.69 1.65
N ASP A 149 -4.90 -10.61 2.28
CA ASP A 149 -6.23 -10.44 2.84
C ASP A 149 -7.17 -9.82 1.80
N ARG A 150 -8.25 -10.54 1.52
CA ARG A 150 -9.28 -10.13 0.58
C ARG A 150 -10.06 -8.91 1.08
N GLU A 151 -10.31 -8.83 2.38
CA GLU A 151 -11.11 -7.76 2.96
C GLU A 151 -10.37 -6.43 2.95
N GLU A 152 -9.04 -6.44 3.15
CA GLU A 152 -8.22 -5.23 3.00
C GLU A 152 -8.34 -4.65 1.57
N ILE A 153 -8.19 -5.48 0.54
CA ILE A 153 -8.32 -5.03 -0.85
C ILE A 153 -9.76 -4.62 -1.19
N ASN A 154 -10.76 -5.30 -0.65
CA ASN A 154 -12.15 -4.91 -0.83
C ASN A 154 -12.45 -3.55 -0.20
N SER A 155 -11.91 -3.28 0.98
CA SER A 155 -12.05 -2.00 1.69
C SER A 155 -11.43 -0.86 0.88
N ILE A 156 -10.19 -1.06 0.43
CA ILE A 156 -9.48 -0.09 -0.43
C ILE A 156 -10.26 0.15 -1.72
N TYR A 157 -10.67 -0.90 -2.41
CA TYR A 157 -11.43 -0.77 -3.64
C TYR A 157 -12.74 -0.01 -3.44
N LYS A 158 -13.53 -0.38 -2.42
CA LYS A 158 -14.82 0.27 -2.14
C LYS A 158 -14.64 1.74 -1.78
N GLY A 159 -13.68 2.05 -0.89
CA GLY A 159 -13.41 3.43 -0.48
C GLY A 159 -12.97 4.30 -1.67
N LEU A 160 -11.99 3.85 -2.45
CA LEU A 160 -11.52 4.57 -3.63
C LEU A 160 -12.60 4.72 -4.71
N TYR A 161 -13.38 3.66 -4.95
CA TYR A 161 -14.46 3.71 -5.94
C TYR A 161 -15.57 4.68 -5.53
N GLN A 162 -15.93 4.73 -4.25
CA GLN A 162 -16.91 5.67 -3.72
C GLN A 162 -16.39 7.12 -3.80
N GLY A 163 -15.14 7.38 -3.39
CA GLY A 163 -14.51 8.70 -3.50
C GLY A 163 -14.50 9.20 -4.95
N TRP A 164 -14.04 8.35 -5.86
CA TRP A 164 -14.01 8.68 -7.29
C TRP A 164 -15.41 8.93 -7.89
N LYS A 165 -16.39 8.09 -7.53
CA LYS A 165 -17.77 8.24 -7.99
C LYS A 165 -18.43 9.51 -7.44
N ASN A 166 -18.13 9.88 -6.21
CA ASN A 166 -18.67 11.09 -5.61
C ASN A 166 -18.08 12.35 -6.26
N TYR A 167 -16.78 12.33 -6.58
CA TYR A 167 -16.12 13.38 -7.34
C TYR A 167 -16.79 13.62 -8.71
N GLY A 168 -17.16 12.56 -9.44
CA GLY A 168 -17.81 12.67 -10.75
C GLY A 168 -19.27 13.12 -10.73
N LYS A 169 -19.84 13.41 -9.56
CA LYS A 169 -21.22 13.90 -9.39
C LYS A 169 -21.33 15.39 -9.11
N VAL A 170 -20.19 16.04 -8.92
CA VAL A 170 -20.06 17.51 -8.82
C VAL A 170 -19.72 18.07 -10.19
#